data_547aa14ba284c1b0c500cb2acd5310ab
#
_entry.id   547aa14ba284c1b0c500cb2acd5310ab
#
_cell.length_a   1.000
_cell.length_b   1.000
_cell.length_c   1.000
_cell.angle_alpha   90.00
_cell.angle_beta   90.00
_cell.angle_gamma   90.00
#
_symmetry.space_group_name_H-M   'P 1'
#
loop_
_entity.id
_entity.type
_entity.pdbx_description
1 polymer ?
#
loop_
_entity_poly.entity_id
_entity_poly.type
_entity_poly.pdbx_seq_one_letter_code
_entity_poly.pdbx_strand_id
1 'polypeptide(L)'
;YVIDPLFFPGGDIGKLAVCGTANDVAVSGAIPRWLSCGFILEEGLEMVTLERIVTSMAATAAAAGINIVTGDTKVVPRGAADKVFINTAGIGSIPAGVNWGMRQIAAGDVLLASGTLGDHGATILNLREGLGLDGDLHSDCAVLTPLIQALRAEPGIKALRDATRGGVSAVAHEFAASSGCGIELQESA
;
A
#
# COMPACT_ATOMS: atom_id res chain seq x y z
N TYR A 1 4.71 5.32 -8.10
CA TYR A 1 5.56 4.33 -7.43
C TYR A 1 6.92 4.30 -8.12
N VAL A 2 7.95 4.42 -7.31
CA VAL A 2 9.36 4.39 -7.69
C VAL A 2 10.08 3.57 -6.64
N ILE A 3 10.79 2.55 -7.02
CA ILE A 3 11.56 1.72 -6.09
C ILE A 3 12.73 1.04 -6.80
N ASP A 4 13.87 0.98 -6.14
CA ASP A 4 15.02 0.18 -6.53
C ASP A 4 15.47 -0.64 -5.30
N PRO A 5 15.62 -1.96 -5.42
CA PRO A 5 15.38 -2.79 -6.61
C PRO A 5 13.90 -2.95 -6.97
N LEU A 6 13.61 -3.22 -8.26
CA LEU A 6 12.24 -3.42 -8.76
C LEU A 6 11.55 -4.65 -8.17
N PHE A 7 12.35 -5.68 -7.82
CA PHE A 7 11.93 -6.94 -7.22
C PHE A 7 12.64 -7.12 -5.88
N PHE A 8 11.90 -7.50 -4.87
CA PHE A 8 12.41 -7.67 -3.50
C PHE A 8 11.69 -8.81 -2.79
N PRO A 9 12.23 -9.36 -1.70
CA PRO A 9 11.55 -10.36 -0.90
C PRO A 9 10.16 -9.89 -0.47
N GLY A 10 9.13 -10.66 -0.80
CA GLY A 10 7.74 -10.34 -0.49
C GLY A 10 7.00 -9.53 -1.55
N GLY A 11 7.68 -9.02 -2.61
CA GLY A 11 6.98 -8.27 -3.67
C GLY A 11 7.85 -7.71 -4.77
N ASP A 12 7.25 -6.80 -5.50
CA ASP A 12 7.84 -6.04 -6.60
C ASP A 12 7.09 -4.71 -6.77
N ILE A 13 7.60 -3.85 -7.65
CA ILE A 13 6.98 -2.55 -7.92
C ILE A 13 5.53 -2.65 -8.42
N GLY A 14 5.20 -3.71 -9.16
CA GLY A 14 3.84 -3.93 -9.68
C GLY A 14 2.86 -4.27 -8.55
N LYS A 15 3.23 -5.22 -7.68
CA LYS A 15 2.46 -5.53 -6.46
C LYS A 15 2.30 -4.29 -5.59
N LEU A 16 3.39 -3.55 -5.37
CA LEU A 16 3.38 -2.34 -4.56
C LEU A 16 2.41 -1.29 -5.11
N ALA A 17 2.40 -1.07 -6.43
CA ALA A 17 1.54 -0.09 -7.09
C ALA A 17 0.05 -0.43 -6.95
N VAL A 18 -0.30 -1.70 -7.07
CA VAL A 18 -1.70 -2.14 -6.92
C VAL A 18 -2.12 -2.12 -5.45
N CYS A 19 -1.32 -2.71 -4.55
CA CYS A 19 -1.62 -2.74 -3.12
C CYS A 19 -1.79 -1.32 -2.55
N GLY A 20 -0.83 -0.43 -2.81
CA GLY A 20 -0.86 0.91 -2.24
C GLY A 20 -2.14 1.66 -2.61
N THR A 21 -2.53 1.66 -3.88
CA THR A 21 -3.74 2.38 -4.31
C THR A 21 -5.03 1.65 -3.91
N ALA A 22 -5.08 0.31 -4.00
CA ALA A 22 -6.26 -0.45 -3.59
C ALA A 22 -6.52 -0.31 -2.08
N ASN A 23 -5.45 -0.36 -1.27
CA ASN A 23 -5.54 -0.21 0.17
C ASN A 23 -5.95 1.22 0.57
N ASP A 24 -5.39 2.27 -0.06
CA ASP A 24 -5.80 3.66 0.15
C ASP A 24 -7.31 3.85 -0.06
N VAL A 25 -7.83 3.30 -1.16
CA VAL A 25 -9.28 3.35 -1.43
C VAL A 25 -10.06 2.55 -0.38
N ALA A 26 -9.56 1.38 0.02
CA ALA A 26 -10.27 0.51 0.96
C ALA A 26 -10.31 1.07 2.39
N VAL A 27 -9.22 1.68 2.90
CA VAL A 27 -9.18 2.23 4.27
C VAL A 27 -10.08 3.44 4.42
N SER A 28 -10.49 4.11 3.33
CA SER A 28 -11.54 5.13 3.35
C SER A 28 -12.95 4.57 3.60
N GLY A 29 -13.10 3.25 3.69
CA GLY A 29 -14.38 2.55 3.80
C GLY A 29 -14.97 2.15 2.44
N ALA A 30 -14.38 2.58 1.34
CA ALA A 30 -14.84 2.24 0.00
C ALA A 30 -14.54 0.77 -0.37
N ILE A 31 -15.31 0.23 -1.29
CA ILE A 31 -15.00 -0.99 -2.01
C ILE A 31 -14.24 -0.58 -3.27
N PRO A 32 -12.95 -0.85 -3.39
CA PRO A 32 -12.20 -0.55 -4.61
C PRO A 32 -12.80 -1.31 -5.80
N ARG A 33 -12.89 -0.65 -6.95
CA ARG A 33 -13.50 -1.23 -8.16
C ARG A 33 -12.58 -1.16 -9.36
N TRP A 34 -11.99 0.02 -9.59
CA TRP A 34 -11.21 0.30 -10.78
C TRP A 34 -9.94 1.04 -10.46
N LEU A 35 -8.89 0.71 -11.18
CA LEU A 35 -7.64 1.45 -11.23
C LEU A 35 -7.38 1.98 -12.63
N SER A 36 -6.80 3.15 -12.73
CA SER A 36 -5.98 3.55 -13.86
C SER A 36 -4.51 3.23 -13.57
N CYS A 37 -3.73 2.97 -14.64
CA CYS A 37 -2.31 2.67 -14.48
C CYS A 37 -1.48 3.29 -15.61
N GLY A 38 -0.69 4.31 -15.29
CA GLY A 38 0.28 4.91 -16.21
C GLY A 38 1.68 4.35 -15.98
N PHE A 39 2.40 4.07 -17.08
CA PHE A 39 3.79 3.66 -17.05
C PHE A 39 4.68 4.73 -17.66
N ILE A 40 5.81 5.02 -17.02
CA ILE A 40 6.95 5.71 -17.62
C ILE A 40 8.08 4.70 -17.64
N LEU A 41 8.51 4.31 -18.82
CA LEU A 41 9.53 3.29 -19.04
C LEU A 41 10.81 3.95 -19.56
N GLU A 42 11.92 3.63 -18.95
CA GLU A 42 13.22 4.04 -19.45
C GLU A 42 13.61 3.20 -20.66
N GLU A 43 14.15 3.85 -21.69
CA GLU A 43 14.70 3.18 -22.86
C GLU A 43 15.79 2.16 -22.47
N GLY A 44 15.61 0.92 -22.91
CA GLY A 44 16.50 -0.20 -22.58
C GLY A 44 16.01 -1.07 -21.43
N LEU A 45 14.83 -0.78 -20.85
CA LEU A 45 14.18 -1.73 -19.94
C LEU A 45 13.88 -3.03 -20.68
N GLU A 46 14.33 -4.15 -20.13
CA GLU A 46 14.11 -5.47 -20.74
C GLU A 46 12.62 -5.83 -20.73
N MET A 47 12.13 -6.35 -21.86
CA MET A 47 10.71 -6.74 -21.99
C MET A 47 10.31 -7.83 -20.98
N VAL A 48 11.21 -8.74 -20.64
CA VAL A 48 10.96 -9.79 -19.63
C VAL A 48 10.76 -9.17 -18.23
N THR A 49 11.45 -8.09 -17.91
CA THR A 49 11.26 -7.34 -16.66
C THR A 49 9.89 -6.68 -16.63
N LEU A 50 9.48 -6.03 -17.71
CA LEU A 50 8.16 -5.43 -17.83
C LEU A 50 7.05 -6.48 -17.73
N GLU A 51 7.20 -7.62 -18.43
CA GLU A 51 6.24 -8.74 -18.39
C GLU A 51 6.04 -9.28 -16.96
N ARG A 52 7.13 -9.45 -16.20
CA ARG A 52 7.08 -9.87 -14.80
C ARG A 52 6.31 -8.88 -13.94
N ILE A 53 6.55 -7.58 -14.11
CA ILE A 53 5.87 -6.52 -13.37
C ILE A 53 4.36 -6.54 -13.69
N VAL A 54 3.99 -6.59 -14.96
CA VAL A 54 2.58 -6.59 -15.40
C VAL A 54 1.86 -7.86 -14.93
N THR A 55 2.52 -9.02 -14.98
CA THR A 55 1.97 -10.28 -14.45
C THR A 55 1.71 -10.20 -12.95
N SER A 56 2.64 -9.65 -12.19
CA SER A 56 2.47 -9.43 -10.75
C SER A 56 1.33 -8.45 -10.45
N MET A 57 1.23 -7.37 -11.21
CA MET A 57 0.11 -6.41 -11.11
C MET A 57 -1.24 -7.09 -11.36
N ALA A 58 -1.34 -7.89 -12.42
CA ALA A 58 -2.57 -8.60 -12.76
C ALA A 58 -3.00 -9.58 -11.65
N ALA A 59 -2.06 -10.37 -11.12
CA ALA A 59 -2.29 -11.28 -10.01
C ALA A 59 -2.74 -10.54 -8.74
N THR A 60 -2.09 -9.42 -8.43
CA THR A 60 -2.41 -8.60 -7.26
C THR A 60 -3.77 -7.92 -7.40
N ALA A 61 -4.11 -7.41 -8.59
CA ALA A 61 -5.41 -6.82 -8.89
C ALA A 61 -6.54 -7.84 -8.75
N ALA A 62 -6.32 -9.07 -9.25
CA ALA A 62 -7.27 -10.18 -9.07
C ALA A 62 -7.47 -10.52 -7.58
N ALA A 63 -6.39 -10.61 -6.80
CA ALA A 63 -6.47 -10.86 -5.36
C ALA A 63 -7.19 -9.74 -4.60
N ALA A 64 -7.04 -8.49 -5.04
CA ALA A 64 -7.74 -7.33 -4.49
C ALA A 64 -9.20 -7.21 -4.94
N GLY A 65 -9.64 -8.00 -5.92
CA GLY A 65 -10.97 -7.90 -6.52
C GLY A 65 -11.20 -6.61 -7.33
N ILE A 66 -10.14 -6.08 -7.96
CA ILE A 66 -10.13 -4.79 -8.64
C ILE A 66 -9.71 -4.96 -10.11
N ASN A 67 -10.22 -4.10 -10.99
CA ASN A 67 -9.85 -4.12 -12.40
C ASN A 67 -9.02 -2.89 -12.77
N ILE A 68 -7.93 -3.10 -13.50
CA ILE A 68 -7.19 -2.03 -14.16
C ILE A 68 -7.89 -1.79 -15.50
N VAL A 69 -8.55 -0.64 -15.65
CA VAL A 69 -9.49 -0.38 -16.77
C VAL A 69 -8.98 0.63 -17.78
N THR A 70 -7.95 1.39 -17.43
CA THR A 70 -7.37 2.40 -18.32
C THR A 70 -5.93 2.70 -17.89
N GLY A 71 -5.18 3.31 -18.79
CA GLY A 71 -3.81 3.73 -18.51
C GLY A 71 -3.15 4.31 -19.76
N ASP A 72 -1.90 4.62 -19.62
CA ASP A 72 -1.03 5.09 -20.71
C ASP A 72 0.40 4.61 -20.47
N THR A 73 1.20 4.59 -21.53
CA THR A 73 2.61 4.21 -21.45
C THR A 73 3.45 5.22 -22.21
N LYS A 74 4.45 5.79 -21.54
CA LYS A 74 5.44 6.67 -22.12
C LYS A 74 6.83 6.07 -21.99
N VAL A 75 7.54 5.97 -23.10
CA VAL A 75 8.98 5.65 -23.08
C VAL A 75 9.75 6.97 -23.03
N VAL A 76 10.73 7.04 -22.13
CA VAL A 76 11.63 8.18 -21.95
C VAL A 76 13.07 7.78 -22.28
N PRO A 77 13.94 8.73 -22.69
CA PRO A 77 15.34 8.41 -22.97
C PRO A 77 16.05 7.79 -21.77
N ARG A 78 17.12 7.05 -22.03
CA ARG A 78 18.00 6.46 -21.03
C ARG A 78 18.53 7.54 -20.06
N GLY A 79 18.44 7.28 -18.75
CA GLY A 79 18.81 8.19 -17.68
C GLY A 79 17.73 9.22 -17.30
N ALA A 80 16.55 9.18 -17.93
CA ALA A 80 15.42 10.05 -17.60
C ALA A 80 14.41 9.42 -16.61
N ALA A 81 14.63 8.17 -16.22
CA ALA A 81 13.86 7.48 -15.20
C ALA A 81 14.71 6.41 -14.50
N ASP A 82 14.26 5.91 -13.35
CA ASP A 82 14.86 4.74 -12.69
C ASP A 82 14.22 3.45 -13.22
N LYS A 83 14.51 3.09 -14.45
CA LYS A 83 13.98 1.90 -15.14
C LYS A 83 12.47 2.01 -15.42
N VAL A 84 11.63 2.09 -14.37
CA VAL A 84 10.17 2.20 -14.51
C VAL A 84 9.57 3.01 -13.37
N PHE A 85 8.66 3.93 -13.74
CA PHE A 85 7.76 4.58 -12.82
C PHE A 85 6.34 4.11 -13.11
N ILE A 86 5.57 3.81 -12.05
CA ILE A 86 4.18 3.40 -12.14
C ILE A 86 3.32 4.42 -11.38
N ASN A 87 2.32 4.96 -12.05
CA ASN A 87 1.32 5.82 -11.44
C ASN A 87 -0.04 5.15 -11.49
N THR A 88 -0.69 4.97 -10.34
CA THR A 88 -2.02 4.41 -10.24
C THR A 88 -2.97 5.37 -9.55
N ALA A 89 -4.22 5.40 -10.00
CA ALA A 89 -5.32 6.07 -9.31
C ALA A 89 -6.49 5.11 -9.18
N GLY A 90 -7.16 5.12 -8.03
CA GLY A 90 -8.22 4.18 -7.70
C GLY A 90 -9.57 4.85 -7.51
N ILE A 91 -10.63 4.14 -7.91
CA ILE A 91 -12.02 4.52 -7.68
C ILE A 91 -12.73 3.36 -6.98
N GLY A 92 -13.53 3.70 -5.97
CA GLY A 92 -14.38 2.77 -5.24
C GLY A 92 -15.73 3.36 -4.90
N SER A 93 -16.60 2.53 -4.34
CA SER A 93 -17.90 2.95 -3.83
C SER A 93 -17.98 2.73 -2.33
N ILE A 94 -18.42 3.74 -1.58
CA ILE A 94 -18.67 3.61 -0.13
C ILE A 94 -20.06 3.00 0.07
N PRO A 95 -20.17 1.81 0.70
CA PRO A 95 -21.47 1.22 1.02
C PRO A 95 -22.28 2.07 1.99
N ALA A 96 -23.60 1.96 1.89
CA ALA A 96 -24.48 2.61 2.85
C ALA A 96 -24.17 2.14 4.28
N GLY A 97 -24.13 3.07 5.24
CA GLY A 97 -23.84 2.79 6.64
C GLY A 97 -22.36 2.81 7.01
N VAL A 98 -21.45 2.82 6.05
CA VAL A 98 -20.02 3.02 6.32
C VAL A 98 -19.75 4.53 6.46
N ASN A 99 -19.29 4.91 7.63
CA ASN A 99 -18.96 6.31 7.95
C ASN A 99 -17.69 6.33 8.81
N TRP A 100 -16.57 5.86 8.25
CA TRP A 100 -15.29 5.85 8.95
C TRP A 100 -14.56 7.18 8.77
N GLY A 101 -13.92 7.62 9.83
CA GLY A 101 -13.12 8.84 9.78
C GLY A 101 -12.38 9.10 11.09
N MET A 102 -11.20 9.67 10.98
CA MET A 102 -10.30 9.92 12.12
C MET A 102 -10.93 10.80 13.21
N ARG A 103 -11.89 11.67 12.86
CA ARG A 103 -12.62 12.52 13.82
C ARG A 103 -13.57 11.74 14.74
N GLN A 104 -13.83 10.46 14.44
CA GLN A 104 -14.66 9.61 15.28
C GLN A 104 -13.86 8.92 16.40
N ILE A 105 -12.55 8.98 16.36
CA ILE A 105 -11.66 8.43 17.38
C ILE A 105 -11.92 9.19 18.70
N ALA A 106 -12.05 8.44 19.79
CA ALA A 106 -12.33 8.97 21.12
C ALA A 106 -11.45 8.33 22.19
N ALA A 107 -11.35 8.95 23.34
CA ALA A 107 -10.64 8.36 24.47
C ALA A 107 -11.22 7.00 24.85
N GLY A 108 -10.36 6.02 25.07
CA GLY A 108 -10.73 4.63 25.35
C GLY A 108 -10.80 3.71 24.12
N ASP A 109 -10.63 4.26 22.92
CA ASP A 109 -10.49 3.44 21.71
C ASP A 109 -9.14 2.71 21.71
N VAL A 110 -9.09 1.57 21.03
CA VAL A 110 -7.90 0.73 20.91
C VAL A 110 -7.39 0.76 19.47
N LEU A 111 -6.07 0.89 19.31
CA LEU A 111 -5.38 0.73 18.04
C LEU A 111 -5.07 -0.75 17.81
N LEU A 112 -5.36 -1.24 16.61
CA LEU A 112 -5.03 -2.58 16.17
C LEU A 112 -4.17 -2.50 14.92
N ALA A 113 -3.06 -3.25 14.89
CA ALA A 113 -2.26 -3.46 13.69
C ALA A 113 -2.67 -4.77 13.02
N SER A 114 -2.77 -4.79 11.69
CA SER A 114 -3.16 -5.98 10.92
C SER A 114 -2.00 -6.94 10.65
N GLY A 115 -0.79 -6.61 11.04
CA GLY A 115 0.41 -7.40 10.80
C GLY A 115 1.65 -6.71 11.35
N THR A 116 2.80 -7.16 10.90
CA THR A 116 4.10 -6.59 11.24
C THR A 116 4.24 -5.17 10.68
N LEU A 117 5.15 -4.41 11.27
CA LEU A 117 5.32 -2.99 10.97
C LEU A 117 6.77 -2.67 10.59
N GLY A 118 6.93 -1.96 9.47
CA GLY A 118 8.24 -1.50 9.02
C GLY A 118 9.05 -2.49 8.20
N ASP A 119 8.55 -3.69 7.96
CA ASP A 119 9.27 -4.76 7.25
C ASP A 119 9.61 -4.38 5.81
N HIS A 120 8.73 -3.66 5.11
CA HIS A 120 9.04 -3.16 3.77
C HIS A 120 10.27 -2.26 3.79
N GLY A 121 10.29 -1.27 4.67
CA GLY A 121 11.41 -0.35 4.81
C GLY A 121 12.71 -1.05 5.16
N ALA A 122 12.68 -1.97 6.13
CA ALA A 122 13.82 -2.77 6.52
C ALA A 122 14.32 -3.67 5.39
N THR A 123 13.42 -4.34 4.65
CA THR A 123 13.75 -5.17 3.49
C THR A 123 14.48 -4.37 2.40
N ILE A 124 13.93 -3.20 2.02
CA ILE A 124 14.55 -2.38 0.98
C ILE A 124 15.88 -1.80 1.43
N LEU A 125 15.98 -1.35 2.68
CA LEU A 125 17.23 -0.82 3.22
C LEU A 125 18.31 -1.91 3.28
N ASN A 126 17.96 -3.11 3.74
CA ASN A 126 18.87 -4.26 3.76
C ASN A 126 19.41 -4.60 2.37
N LEU A 127 18.55 -4.57 1.33
CA LEU A 127 18.96 -4.83 -0.05
C LEU A 127 19.88 -3.75 -0.62
N ARG A 128 19.62 -2.49 -0.30
CA ARG A 128 20.41 -1.35 -0.82
C ARG A 128 21.76 -1.21 -0.15
N GLU A 129 21.79 -1.34 1.16
CA GLU A 129 22.97 -1.05 1.97
C GLU A 129 23.78 -2.33 2.31
N GLY A 130 23.25 -3.51 2.00
CA GLY A 130 23.91 -4.79 2.33
C GLY A 130 24.12 -4.97 3.83
N LEU A 131 23.12 -4.62 4.65
CA LEU A 131 23.24 -4.59 6.11
C LEU A 131 23.43 -5.98 6.73
N GLY A 132 23.23 -7.07 5.96
CA GLY A 132 23.36 -8.42 6.46
C GLY A 132 22.37 -8.73 7.57
N LEU A 133 21.17 -8.15 7.53
CA LEU A 133 20.12 -8.51 8.47
C LEU A 133 19.72 -9.96 8.21
N ASP A 134 20.13 -10.83 9.11
CA ASP A 134 19.83 -12.26 9.06
C ASP A 134 18.36 -12.48 9.40
N GLY A 135 17.75 -13.43 8.68
CA GLY A 135 16.37 -13.84 8.92
C GLY A 135 15.49 -13.80 7.68
N ASP A 136 14.26 -14.22 7.83
CA ASP A 136 13.26 -14.28 6.78
C ASP A 136 12.56 -12.90 6.58
N LEU A 137 13.39 -11.86 6.36
CA LEU A 137 12.91 -10.49 6.21
C LEU A 137 12.26 -10.30 4.85
N HIS A 138 10.95 -10.10 4.85
CA HIS A 138 10.13 -9.88 3.67
C HIS A 138 9.32 -8.59 3.82
N SER A 139 9.07 -7.93 2.70
CA SER A 139 8.15 -6.80 2.67
C SER A 139 6.75 -7.19 3.18
N ASP A 140 6.19 -6.38 4.05
CA ASP A 140 4.81 -6.46 4.55
C ASP A 140 3.76 -5.97 3.53
N CYS A 141 4.17 -5.67 2.29
CA CYS A 141 3.26 -5.27 1.22
C CYS A 141 2.21 -6.35 0.95
N ALA A 142 0.97 -6.09 1.28
CA ALA A 142 -0.14 -7.03 1.18
C ALA A 142 -1.43 -6.39 0.65
N VAL A 143 -2.28 -7.22 0.06
CA VAL A 143 -3.66 -6.84 -0.30
C VAL A 143 -4.51 -6.86 0.97
N LEU A 144 -4.99 -5.70 1.40
CA LEU A 144 -5.81 -5.55 2.61
C LEU A 144 -7.32 -5.53 2.32
N THR A 145 -7.73 -5.49 1.06
CA THR A 145 -9.14 -5.38 0.68
C THR A 145 -10.04 -6.47 1.27
N PRO A 146 -9.65 -7.76 1.34
CA PRO A 146 -10.48 -8.79 1.97
C PRO A 146 -10.65 -8.59 3.48
N LEU A 147 -9.56 -8.22 4.17
CA LEU A 147 -9.59 -7.91 5.60
C LEU A 147 -10.53 -6.73 5.88
N ILE A 148 -10.35 -5.63 5.15
CA ILE A 148 -11.17 -4.42 5.31
C ILE A 148 -12.63 -4.71 4.98
N GLN A 149 -12.90 -5.58 4.01
CA GLN A 149 -14.26 -6.02 3.71
C GLN A 149 -14.90 -6.77 4.89
N ALA A 150 -14.15 -7.63 5.56
CA ALA A 150 -14.62 -8.34 6.76
C ALA A 150 -14.91 -7.35 7.91
N LEU A 151 -14.03 -6.37 8.10
CA LEU A 151 -14.19 -5.34 9.14
C LEU A 151 -15.44 -4.47 8.97
N ARG A 152 -16.02 -4.38 7.77
CA ARG A 152 -17.27 -3.61 7.58
C ARG A 152 -18.47 -4.18 8.35
N ALA A 153 -18.45 -5.47 8.66
CA ALA A 153 -19.51 -6.11 9.46
C ALA A 153 -19.31 -5.91 10.96
N GLU A 154 -18.14 -5.46 11.39
CA GLU A 154 -17.80 -5.31 12.80
C GLU A 154 -18.28 -3.96 13.33
N PRO A 155 -19.07 -3.95 14.40
CA PRO A 155 -19.48 -2.70 15.06
C PRO A 155 -18.25 -2.07 15.75
N GLY A 156 -18.18 -0.75 15.72
CA GLY A 156 -17.17 -0.01 16.49
C GLY A 156 -15.90 0.34 15.70
N ILE A 157 -15.77 -0.08 14.45
CA ILE A 157 -14.69 0.45 13.59
C ILE A 157 -14.93 1.94 13.32
N LYS A 158 -14.00 2.77 13.74
CA LYS A 158 -14.09 4.23 13.63
C LYS A 158 -13.22 4.81 12.52
N ALA A 159 -11.99 4.31 12.39
CA ALA A 159 -11.04 4.78 11.40
C ALA A 159 -10.09 3.64 11.00
N LEU A 160 -9.65 3.68 9.76
CA LEU A 160 -8.59 2.83 9.24
C LEU A 160 -7.55 3.72 8.55
N ARG A 161 -6.32 3.27 8.54
CA ARG A 161 -5.21 3.91 7.82
C ARG A 161 -4.17 2.87 7.45
N ASP A 162 -3.66 2.94 6.26
CA ASP A 162 -2.50 2.16 5.84
C ASP A 162 -1.22 2.81 6.39
N ALA A 163 -0.38 2.01 7.04
CA ALA A 163 0.88 2.49 7.64
C ALA A 163 2.00 2.43 6.58
N THR A 164 1.96 3.35 5.61
CA THR A 164 2.94 3.45 4.52
C THR A 164 4.01 4.51 4.83
N ARG A 165 3.96 5.66 4.19
CA ARG A 165 4.97 6.71 4.40
C ARG A 165 4.96 7.24 5.83
N GLY A 166 6.10 7.16 6.51
CA GLY A 166 6.26 7.58 7.91
C GLY A 166 5.77 6.54 8.92
N GLY A 167 5.26 5.39 8.45
CA GLY A 167 4.89 4.25 9.28
C GLY A 167 3.81 4.56 10.31
N VAL A 168 3.76 3.75 11.36
CA VAL A 168 2.80 3.90 12.48
C VAL A 168 2.94 5.26 13.17
N SER A 169 4.15 5.81 13.25
CA SER A 169 4.36 7.12 13.89
C SER A 169 3.57 8.22 13.18
N ALA A 170 3.60 8.26 11.84
CA ALA A 170 2.82 9.22 11.07
C ALA A 170 1.32 9.00 11.22
N VAL A 171 0.85 7.75 11.17
CA VAL A 171 -0.57 7.40 11.34
C VAL A 171 -1.06 7.81 12.73
N ALA A 172 -0.31 7.50 13.79
CA ALA A 172 -0.65 7.89 15.15
C ALA A 172 -0.74 9.41 15.31
N HIS A 173 0.19 10.15 14.68
CA HIS A 173 0.15 11.61 14.68
C HIS A 173 -1.07 12.16 13.94
N GLU A 174 -1.40 11.61 12.76
CA GLU A 174 -2.60 11.99 11.98
C GLU A 174 -3.88 11.74 12.79
N PHE A 175 -3.98 10.58 13.45
CA PHE A 175 -5.11 10.22 14.30
C PHE A 175 -5.24 11.19 15.49
N ALA A 176 -4.14 11.45 16.19
CA ALA A 176 -4.14 12.37 17.33
C ALA A 176 -4.53 13.80 16.91
N ALA A 177 -3.93 14.30 15.82
CA ALA A 177 -4.21 15.64 15.31
C ALA A 177 -5.67 15.80 14.85
N SER A 178 -6.24 14.77 14.22
CA SER A 178 -7.61 14.82 13.67
C SER A 178 -8.68 14.64 14.73
N SER A 179 -8.42 13.83 15.76
CA SER A 179 -9.38 13.50 16.83
C SER A 179 -9.25 14.42 18.05
N GLY A 180 -8.09 15.01 18.26
CA GLY A 180 -7.76 15.72 19.52
C GLY A 180 -7.44 14.79 20.68
N CYS A 181 -7.33 13.47 20.45
CA CYS A 181 -7.00 12.48 21.48
C CYS A 181 -5.49 12.20 21.49
N GLY A 182 -4.90 12.05 22.67
CA GLY A 182 -3.56 11.48 22.81
C GLY A 182 -3.54 10.00 22.43
N ILE A 183 -2.45 9.55 21.83
CA ILE A 183 -2.24 8.13 21.49
C ILE A 183 -1.04 7.63 22.27
N GLU A 184 -1.23 6.54 22.97
CA GLU A 184 -0.19 5.82 23.69
C GLU A 184 0.12 4.50 22.96
N LEU A 185 1.38 4.31 22.58
CA LEU A 185 1.87 3.08 22.00
C LEU A 185 2.66 2.31 23.05
N GLN A 186 2.29 1.06 23.29
CA GLN A 186 3.01 0.17 24.20
C GLN A 186 3.92 -0.73 23.40
N GLU A 187 5.23 -0.57 23.56
CA GLU A 187 6.25 -1.34 22.82
C GLU A 187 6.16 -2.86 23.07
N SER A 188 5.63 -3.24 24.24
CA SER A 188 5.49 -4.65 24.63
C SER A 188 4.19 -5.32 24.21
N ALA A 189 3.32 -4.60 23.48
CA ALA A 189 1.99 -5.08 23.09
C ALA A 189 1.99 -5.83 21.75
#